data_4df41461a9a9d5acf1669be0d695a46d
#
_entry.id   4df41461a9a9d5acf1669be0d695a46d
#
_cell.length_a   1.000
_cell.length_b   1.000
_cell.length_c   1.000
_cell.angle_alpha   90.00
_cell.angle_beta   90.00
_cell.angle_gamma   90.00
#
_symmetry.space_group_name_H-M   'P 1'
#
loop_
_entity.id
_entity.type
_entity.pdbx_description
1 polymer ?
#
loop_
_entity_poly.entity_id
_entity_poly.type
_entity_poly.pdbx_seq_one_letter_code
_entity_poly.pdbx_strand_id
1 'polypeptide(L)'
;SKDASVSEKDIKTEIEKLKQNNQYFFKDYYQPIDEEVMSALLILYDENMPDGKYKPEFFKTIHGKFKGNYQAYTEYVFSKSMFDKENKLVEFLNTYKAKRYKKIQKDPAFEIASQLGNIYNTDIRKQVLAINNSIDSLSRIYMKAQMEMLPDHRFYPDANFTLRVSYGNVSGYHPKDAVYYAPFSTLEGIMAKENPEIYDYVVTDRLRELYTSKDYGQYADQDGELH
;
A
#
# COMPACT_ATOMS: atom_id res chain seq x y z
N SER A 1 -7.23 -6.01 35.58
CA SER A 1 -7.38 -6.85 34.41
C SER A 1 -6.15 -7.75 34.28
N LYS A 2 -6.33 -9.07 34.37
CA LYS A 2 -5.25 -10.04 34.20
C LYS A 2 -4.81 -9.98 32.75
N ASP A 3 -3.55 -9.63 32.50
CA ASP A 3 -2.91 -9.77 31.21
C ASP A 3 -3.01 -11.24 30.78
N ALA A 4 -3.75 -11.48 29.71
CA ALA A 4 -3.73 -12.79 29.07
C ALA A 4 -2.29 -13.01 28.58
N SER A 5 -1.59 -13.96 29.18
CA SER A 5 -0.22 -14.32 28.77
C SER A 5 -0.28 -14.83 27.34
N VAL A 6 0.26 -14.05 26.41
CA VAL A 6 0.40 -14.48 25.01
C VAL A 6 1.29 -15.72 24.98
N SER A 7 0.79 -16.82 24.40
CA SER A 7 1.54 -18.07 24.37
C SER A 7 2.75 -17.97 23.43
N GLU A 8 3.80 -18.77 23.68
CA GLU A 8 4.94 -18.85 22.75
C GLU A 8 4.53 -19.30 21.35
N LYS A 9 3.48 -20.12 21.26
CA LYS A 9 2.92 -20.57 19.98
C LYS A 9 2.31 -19.40 19.20
N ASP A 10 1.56 -18.53 19.89
CA ASP A 10 0.93 -17.35 19.26
C ASP A 10 2.01 -16.38 18.76
N ILE A 11 3.06 -16.17 19.56
CA ILE A 11 4.20 -15.34 19.16
C ILE A 11 4.88 -15.90 17.91
N LYS A 12 5.14 -17.21 17.83
CA LYS A 12 5.74 -17.84 16.65
C LYS A 12 4.84 -17.69 15.41
N THR A 13 3.55 -17.92 15.57
CA THR A 13 2.58 -17.77 14.48
C THR A 13 2.56 -16.33 13.95
N GLU A 14 2.58 -15.36 14.86
CA GLU A 14 2.58 -13.94 14.47
C GLU A 14 3.91 -13.53 13.80
N ILE A 15 5.04 -14.05 14.25
CA ILE A 15 6.34 -13.83 13.61
C ILE A 15 6.34 -14.35 12.16
N GLU A 16 5.80 -15.55 11.90
CA GLU A 16 5.73 -16.08 10.53
C GLU A 16 4.80 -15.23 9.63
N LYS A 17 3.67 -14.76 10.14
CA LYS A 17 2.82 -13.82 9.41
C LYS A 17 3.54 -12.50 9.09
N LEU A 18 4.26 -11.96 10.07
CA LEU A 18 5.04 -10.73 9.88
C LEU A 18 6.13 -10.90 8.82
N LYS A 19 6.83 -12.04 8.78
CA LYS A 19 7.81 -12.34 7.74
C LYS A 19 7.17 -12.39 6.36
N GLN A 20 6.04 -13.07 6.23
CA GLN A 20 5.31 -13.17 4.97
C GLN A 20 4.83 -11.80 4.50
N ASN A 21 4.22 -11.01 5.39
CA ASN A 21 3.78 -9.65 5.08
C ASN A 21 4.96 -8.75 4.70
N ASN A 22 6.09 -8.89 5.36
CA ASN A 22 7.32 -8.18 5.05
C ASN A 22 7.80 -8.46 3.61
N GLN A 23 7.82 -9.73 3.21
CA GLN A 23 8.17 -10.13 1.85
C GLN A 23 7.23 -9.49 0.81
N TYR A 24 5.92 -9.51 1.05
CA TYR A 24 4.96 -8.86 0.15
C TYR A 24 5.15 -7.34 0.09
N PHE A 25 5.40 -6.70 1.22
CA PHE A 25 5.63 -5.25 1.28
C PHE A 25 6.86 -4.84 0.46
N PHE A 26 7.98 -5.56 0.64
CA PHE A 26 9.23 -5.20 -0.03
C PHE A 26 9.30 -5.62 -1.50
N LYS A 27 8.37 -6.41 -2.00
CA LYS A 27 8.33 -6.83 -3.41
C LYS A 27 8.35 -5.65 -4.39
N ASP A 28 7.57 -4.63 -4.08
CA ASP A 28 7.39 -3.45 -4.94
C ASP A 28 7.84 -2.15 -4.26
N TYR A 29 8.58 -2.26 -3.15
CA TYR A 29 9.02 -1.14 -2.35
C TYR A 29 10.27 -0.47 -2.96
N TYR A 30 10.23 0.86 -3.06
CA TYR A 30 11.36 1.65 -3.53
C TYR A 30 11.66 2.78 -2.54
N GLN A 31 12.69 2.57 -1.71
CA GLN A 31 13.07 3.44 -0.59
C GLN A 31 13.25 4.92 -0.97
N PRO A 32 13.88 5.31 -2.10
CA PRO A 32 14.05 6.74 -2.42
C PRO A 32 12.74 7.51 -2.54
N ILE A 33 11.69 6.90 -3.09
CA ILE A 33 10.35 7.53 -3.16
C ILE A 33 9.78 7.71 -1.75
N ASP A 34 9.89 6.70 -0.90
CA ASP A 34 9.37 6.75 0.47
C ASP A 34 10.07 7.82 1.32
N GLU A 35 11.39 7.98 1.15
CA GLU A 35 12.16 9.06 1.79
C GLU A 35 11.67 10.44 1.35
N GLU A 36 11.49 10.68 0.06
CA GLU A 36 10.99 11.96 -0.44
C GLU A 36 9.57 12.25 0.04
N VAL A 37 8.69 11.26 -0.01
CA VAL A 37 7.30 11.38 0.47
C VAL A 37 7.27 11.67 1.96
N MET A 38 8.06 10.97 2.76
CA MET A 38 8.13 11.20 4.19
C MET A 38 8.61 12.63 4.51
N SER A 39 9.67 13.09 3.85
CA SER A 39 10.20 14.44 4.03
C SER A 39 9.14 15.50 3.69
N ALA A 40 8.45 15.36 2.56
CA ALA A 40 7.40 16.28 2.14
C ALA A 40 6.21 16.29 3.11
N LEU A 41 5.77 15.13 3.59
CA LEU A 41 4.66 15.02 4.54
C LEU A 41 5.02 15.61 5.91
N LEU A 42 6.26 15.46 6.37
CA LEU A 42 6.72 16.07 7.62
C LEU A 42 6.73 17.61 7.53
N ILE A 43 7.14 18.17 6.39
CA ILE A 43 7.06 19.61 6.12
C ILE A 43 5.59 20.08 6.19
N LEU A 44 4.72 19.45 5.41
CA LEU A 44 3.30 19.79 5.39
C LEU A 44 2.65 19.69 6.77
N TYR A 45 3.01 18.68 7.55
CA TYR A 45 2.48 18.51 8.90
C TYR A 45 2.96 19.67 9.81
N ASP A 46 4.24 20.01 9.78
CA ASP A 46 4.81 21.05 10.63
C ASP A 46 4.26 22.44 10.30
N GLU A 47 4.08 22.74 9.03
CA GLU A 47 3.54 24.02 8.55
C GLU A 47 2.05 24.20 8.85
N ASN A 48 1.27 23.13 8.83
CA ASN A 48 -0.19 23.21 8.92
C ASN A 48 -0.76 22.81 10.28
N MET A 49 0.01 22.13 11.13
CA MET A 49 -0.45 21.74 12.45
C MET A 49 0.00 22.74 13.51
N PRO A 50 -0.94 23.26 14.34
CA PRO A 50 -0.59 24.20 15.39
C PRO A 50 0.30 23.56 16.44
N ASP A 51 1.17 24.37 17.05
CA ASP A 51 1.97 23.95 18.19
C ASP A 51 1.08 23.47 19.35
N GLY A 52 1.60 22.56 20.12
CA GLY A 52 0.92 22.00 21.28
C GLY A 52 0.60 20.51 21.12
N LYS A 53 -0.58 20.09 21.60
CA LYS A 53 -0.92 18.67 21.72
C LYS A 53 -0.96 17.87 20.41
N TYR A 54 -1.15 18.53 19.28
CA TYR A 54 -1.20 17.88 17.98
C TYR A 54 0.17 17.77 17.28
N LYS A 55 1.20 18.42 17.83
CA LYS A 55 2.56 18.35 17.27
C LYS A 55 3.40 17.30 18.00
N PRO A 56 3.80 16.20 17.34
CA PRO A 56 4.65 15.16 17.93
C PRO A 56 5.99 15.67 18.46
N GLU A 57 6.52 15.03 19.50
CA GLU A 57 7.79 15.40 20.13
C GLU A 57 8.99 15.29 19.17
N PHE A 58 8.96 14.40 18.19
CA PHE A 58 10.06 14.27 17.25
C PHE A 58 10.31 15.54 16.41
N PHE A 59 9.33 16.45 16.27
CA PHE A 59 9.56 17.75 15.63
C PHE A 59 10.58 18.60 16.41
N LYS A 60 10.65 18.47 17.74
CA LYS A 60 11.71 19.11 18.52
C LYS A 60 13.09 18.62 18.11
N THR A 61 13.20 17.33 17.77
CA THR A 61 14.46 16.76 17.26
C THR A 61 14.81 17.31 15.88
N ILE A 62 13.81 17.45 14.97
CA ILE A 62 14.02 18.05 13.66
C ILE A 62 14.53 19.47 13.79
N HIS A 63 13.86 20.31 14.58
CA HIS A 63 14.25 21.73 14.74
C HIS A 63 15.56 21.89 15.52
N GLY A 64 15.74 21.13 16.61
CA GLY A 64 16.92 21.24 17.48
C GLY A 64 18.17 20.62 16.88
N LYS A 65 18.13 19.32 16.58
CA LYS A 65 19.29 18.56 16.13
C LYS A 65 19.58 18.72 14.63
N PHE A 66 18.54 18.74 13.82
CA PHE A 66 18.65 18.83 12.35
C PHE A 66 18.43 20.25 11.82
N LYS A 67 18.19 21.23 12.68
CA LYS A 67 18.02 22.67 12.32
C LYS A 67 16.94 22.91 11.27
N GLY A 68 15.84 22.15 11.32
CA GLY A 68 14.75 22.21 10.36
C GLY A 68 15.05 21.54 9.01
N ASN A 69 16.12 20.79 8.90
CA ASN A 69 16.40 20.03 7.66
C ASN A 69 15.66 18.67 7.71
N TYR A 70 14.46 18.63 7.13
CA TYR A 70 13.59 17.45 7.08
C TYR A 70 14.21 16.31 6.28
N GLN A 71 14.87 16.63 5.16
CA GLN A 71 15.53 15.64 4.34
C GLN A 71 16.62 14.90 5.15
N ALA A 72 17.50 15.64 5.82
CA ALA A 72 18.54 15.04 6.66
C ALA A 72 17.97 14.23 7.85
N TYR A 73 16.82 14.64 8.40
CA TYR A 73 16.14 13.86 9.42
C TYR A 73 15.56 12.56 8.85
N THR A 74 14.95 12.62 7.68
CA THR A 74 14.40 11.43 7.00
C THR A 74 15.50 10.43 6.66
N GLU A 75 16.61 10.88 6.06
CA GLU A 75 17.79 10.04 5.81
C GLU A 75 18.32 9.40 7.09
N TYR A 76 18.35 10.14 8.19
CA TYR A 76 18.71 9.59 9.50
C TYR A 76 17.74 8.49 9.92
N VAL A 77 16.42 8.70 9.81
CA VAL A 77 15.38 7.71 10.17
C VAL A 77 15.59 6.42 9.37
N PHE A 78 15.67 6.51 8.05
CA PHE A 78 15.86 5.35 7.18
C PHE A 78 17.19 4.64 7.42
N SER A 79 18.28 5.38 7.68
CA SER A 79 19.58 4.76 7.97
C SER A 79 19.62 3.98 9.28
N LYS A 80 18.81 4.37 10.29
CA LYS A 80 18.81 3.79 11.64
C LYS A 80 17.71 2.79 11.90
N SER A 81 16.60 2.87 11.16
CA SER A 81 15.47 1.98 11.32
C SER A 81 15.80 0.54 10.93
N MET A 82 15.16 -0.40 11.63
CA MET A 82 15.16 -1.79 11.21
C MET A 82 14.05 -2.10 10.19
N PHE A 83 13.15 -1.15 9.95
CA PHE A 83 12.00 -1.31 9.06
C PHE A 83 12.26 -0.83 7.64
N ASP A 84 13.47 -0.34 7.34
CA ASP A 84 13.86 0.17 6.02
C ASP A 84 14.23 -0.90 5.01
N LYS A 85 14.56 -2.13 5.47
CA LYS A 85 15.02 -3.24 4.63
C LYS A 85 14.45 -4.57 5.10
N GLU A 86 14.03 -5.39 4.13
CA GLU A 86 13.49 -6.72 4.38
C GLU A 86 14.39 -7.57 5.29
N ASN A 87 15.66 -7.68 4.95
CA ASN A 87 16.60 -8.51 5.67
C ASN A 87 16.83 -8.11 7.14
N LYS A 88 16.85 -6.82 7.44
CA LYS A 88 17.02 -6.31 8.81
C LYS A 88 15.85 -6.72 9.71
N LEU A 89 14.62 -6.61 9.20
CA LEU A 89 13.43 -6.99 9.94
C LEU A 89 13.35 -8.51 10.11
N VAL A 90 13.62 -9.27 9.06
CA VAL A 90 13.65 -10.75 9.12
C VAL A 90 14.70 -11.25 10.12
N GLU A 91 15.91 -10.69 10.14
CA GLU A 91 16.95 -11.03 11.12
C GLU A 91 16.51 -10.72 12.55
N PHE A 92 15.87 -9.57 12.77
CA PHE A 92 15.32 -9.23 14.06
C PHE A 92 14.24 -10.23 14.50
N LEU A 93 13.29 -10.59 13.61
CA LEU A 93 12.20 -11.52 13.88
C LEU A 93 12.72 -12.95 14.16
N ASN A 94 13.74 -13.42 13.43
CA ASN A 94 14.36 -14.72 13.64
C ASN A 94 15.00 -14.86 15.04
N THR A 95 15.45 -13.76 15.60
CA THR A 95 16.12 -13.73 16.91
C THR A 95 15.25 -13.09 18.01
N TYR A 96 13.94 -12.92 17.74
CA TYR A 96 13.05 -12.24 18.65
C TYR A 96 12.90 -12.97 19.99
N LYS A 97 12.99 -12.20 21.07
CA LYS A 97 12.67 -12.60 22.44
C LYS A 97 11.90 -11.45 23.09
N ALA A 98 10.98 -11.74 24.00
CA ALA A 98 10.12 -10.74 24.63
C ALA A 98 10.88 -9.49 25.12
N LYS A 99 12.05 -9.63 25.72
CA LYS A 99 12.88 -8.49 26.19
C LYS A 99 13.37 -7.57 25.06
N ARG A 100 13.35 -8.03 23.79
CA ARG A 100 13.83 -7.24 22.64
C ARG A 100 12.81 -6.21 22.13
N TYR A 101 11.57 -6.20 22.66
CA TYR A 101 10.60 -5.15 22.31
C TYR A 101 11.15 -3.73 22.52
N LYS A 102 12.04 -3.56 23.50
CA LYS A 102 12.71 -2.27 23.76
C LYS A 102 13.54 -1.75 22.56
N LYS A 103 13.99 -2.66 21.68
CA LYS A 103 14.69 -2.26 20.46
C LYS A 103 13.72 -1.64 19.45
N ILE A 104 12.50 -2.19 19.36
CA ILE A 104 11.44 -1.61 18.55
C ILE A 104 11.07 -0.21 19.05
N GLN A 105 10.88 -0.05 20.37
CA GLN A 105 10.51 1.23 20.96
C GLN A 105 11.55 2.36 20.74
N LYS A 106 12.81 1.98 20.49
CA LYS A 106 13.91 2.92 20.22
C LYS A 106 14.17 3.14 18.74
N ASP A 107 13.42 2.47 17.89
CA ASP A 107 13.54 2.63 16.44
C ASP A 107 12.90 3.95 16.02
N PRO A 108 13.60 4.81 15.26
CA PRO A 108 13.09 6.14 14.94
C PRO A 108 11.84 6.12 14.07
N ALA A 109 11.68 5.14 13.17
CA ALA A 109 10.45 5.02 12.39
C ALA A 109 9.27 4.59 13.27
N PHE A 110 9.49 3.67 14.21
CA PHE A 110 8.47 3.28 15.20
C PHE A 110 8.10 4.44 16.12
N GLU A 111 9.06 5.27 16.53
CA GLU A 111 8.81 6.45 17.34
C GLU A 111 7.87 7.42 16.63
N ILE A 112 8.13 7.74 15.36
CA ILE A 112 7.28 8.59 14.52
C ILE A 112 5.87 8.02 14.43
N ALA A 113 5.75 6.75 14.01
CA ALA A 113 4.46 6.08 13.85
C ALA A 113 3.66 6.02 15.17
N SER A 114 4.34 5.76 16.29
CA SER A 114 3.71 5.70 17.61
C SER A 114 3.21 7.05 18.09
N GLN A 115 3.99 8.11 17.91
CA GLN A 115 3.59 9.46 18.34
C GLN A 115 2.41 9.97 17.52
N LEU A 116 2.45 9.83 16.19
CA LEU A 116 1.34 10.20 15.30
C LEU A 116 0.09 9.36 15.59
N GLY A 117 0.25 8.04 15.72
CA GLY A 117 -0.86 7.12 16.04
C GLY A 117 -1.51 7.43 17.40
N ASN A 118 -0.72 7.79 18.41
CA ASN A 118 -1.25 8.19 19.70
C ASN A 118 -2.09 9.46 19.59
N ILE A 119 -1.57 10.52 18.97
CA ILE A 119 -2.31 11.76 18.75
C ILE A 119 -3.63 11.49 18.03
N TYR A 120 -3.58 10.72 16.95
CA TYR A 120 -4.79 10.36 16.21
C TYR A 120 -5.82 9.63 17.10
N ASN A 121 -5.39 8.59 17.81
CA ASN A 121 -6.31 7.74 18.58
C ASN A 121 -6.87 8.44 19.83
N THR A 122 -6.06 9.30 20.51
CA THR A 122 -6.50 9.96 21.74
C THR A 122 -7.26 11.25 21.49
N ASP A 123 -6.80 12.06 20.55
CA ASP A 123 -7.27 13.44 20.39
C ASP A 123 -8.16 13.67 19.16
N ILE A 124 -7.94 12.93 18.06
CA ILE A 124 -8.60 13.21 16.77
C ILE A 124 -9.76 12.26 16.52
N ARG A 125 -9.54 10.96 16.70
CA ARG A 125 -10.47 9.91 16.26
C ARG A 125 -11.90 10.08 16.77
N LYS A 126 -12.09 10.45 18.04
CA LYS A 126 -13.44 10.63 18.62
C LYS A 126 -14.20 11.77 17.96
N GLN A 127 -13.50 12.87 17.66
CA GLN A 127 -14.09 14.04 17.00
C GLN A 127 -14.46 13.70 15.55
N VAL A 128 -13.55 13.04 14.83
CA VAL A 128 -13.80 12.59 13.45
C VAL A 128 -14.98 11.62 13.38
N LEU A 129 -15.09 10.65 14.29
CA LEU A 129 -16.22 9.73 14.34
C LEU A 129 -17.54 10.44 14.58
N ALA A 130 -17.60 11.42 15.49
CA ALA A 130 -18.80 12.20 15.75
C ALA A 130 -19.23 13.03 14.52
N ILE A 131 -18.27 13.66 13.85
CA ILE A 131 -18.50 14.43 12.62
C ILE A 131 -18.99 13.52 11.50
N ASN A 132 -18.34 12.38 11.28
CA ASN A 132 -18.73 11.43 10.23
C ASN A 132 -20.14 10.89 10.45
N ASN A 133 -20.53 10.54 11.69
CA ASN A 133 -21.91 10.15 11.98
C ASN A 133 -22.94 11.22 11.65
N SER A 134 -22.56 12.50 11.86
CA SER A 134 -23.42 13.63 11.49
C SER A 134 -23.48 13.78 9.97
N ILE A 135 -22.35 13.67 9.28
CA ILE A 135 -22.27 13.70 7.81
C ILE A 135 -23.13 12.59 7.21
N ASP A 136 -23.02 11.35 7.72
CA ASP A 136 -23.80 10.21 7.23
C ASP A 136 -25.32 10.45 7.36
N SER A 137 -25.73 11.01 8.48
CA SER A 137 -27.15 11.35 8.73
C SER A 137 -27.62 12.44 7.78
N LEU A 138 -26.84 13.50 7.61
CA LEU A 138 -27.14 14.61 6.70
C LEU A 138 -27.12 14.18 5.22
N SER A 139 -26.19 13.31 4.84
CA SER A 139 -26.10 12.77 3.49
C SER A 139 -27.36 11.98 3.08
N ARG A 140 -27.95 11.24 4.02
CA ARG A 140 -29.25 10.55 3.77
C ARG A 140 -30.38 11.53 3.52
N ILE A 141 -30.47 12.62 4.32
CA ILE A 141 -31.47 13.67 4.13
C ILE A 141 -31.25 14.38 2.82
N TYR A 142 -30.00 14.72 2.50
CA TYR A 142 -29.62 15.36 1.25
C TYR A 142 -29.98 14.51 0.03
N MET A 143 -29.66 13.21 0.10
CA MET A 143 -30.01 12.27 -0.98
C MET A 143 -31.53 12.16 -1.16
N LYS A 144 -32.29 12.09 -0.07
CA LYS A 144 -33.77 12.10 -0.13
C LYS A 144 -34.29 13.36 -0.82
N ALA A 145 -33.77 14.54 -0.46
CA ALA A 145 -34.15 15.79 -1.08
C ALA A 145 -33.85 15.81 -2.59
N GLN A 146 -32.67 15.31 -3.00
CA GLN A 146 -32.35 15.18 -4.42
C GLN A 146 -33.31 14.26 -5.18
N MET A 147 -33.70 13.13 -4.59
CA MET A 147 -34.67 12.21 -5.19
C MET A 147 -36.07 12.83 -5.32
N GLU A 148 -36.47 13.65 -4.38
CA GLU A 148 -37.74 14.40 -4.43
C GLU A 148 -37.72 15.56 -5.46
N MET A 149 -36.57 16.22 -5.60
CA MET A 149 -36.40 17.34 -6.54
C MET A 149 -36.22 16.91 -8.00
N LEU A 150 -35.69 15.72 -8.23
CA LEU A 150 -35.30 15.18 -9.55
C LEU A 150 -35.97 13.81 -9.79
N PRO A 151 -37.31 13.75 -9.88
CA PRO A 151 -38.03 12.46 -9.95
C PRO A 151 -37.70 11.63 -11.19
N ASP A 152 -37.31 12.27 -12.28
CA ASP A 152 -36.96 11.58 -13.54
C ASP A 152 -35.48 11.15 -13.60
N HIS A 153 -34.67 11.55 -12.63
CA HIS A 153 -33.26 11.20 -12.57
C HIS A 153 -33.07 9.79 -11.97
N ARG A 154 -32.27 8.96 -12.63
CA ARG A 154 -31.92 7.64 -12.10
C ARG A 154 -30.73 7.74 -11.16
N PHE A 155 -30.98 7.51 -9.88
CA PHE A 155 -29.94 7.43 -8.86
C PHE A 155 -29.44 6.00 -8.74
N TYR A 156 -28.14 5.81 -8.88
CA TYR A 156 -27.51 4.51 -8.72
C TYR A 156 -27.07 4.32 -7.26
N PRO A 157 -27.32 3.13 -6.68
CA PRO A 157 -26.84 2.85 -5.32
C PRO A 157 -25.31 2.76 -5.29
N ASP A 158 -24.73 3.16 -4.18
CA ASP A 158 -23.32 2.93 -3.90
C ASP A 158 -23.01 1.42 -3.73
N ALA A 159 -21.73 1.04 -3.82
CA ALA A 159 -21.30 -0.34 -3.64
C ALA A 159 -21.58 -0.81 -2.20
N ASN A 160 -22.40 -1.84 -2.04
CA ASN A 160 -22.89 -2.33 -0.75
C ASN A 160 -22.79 -3.86 -0.60
N PHE A 161 -21.74 -4.47 -1.13
CA PHE A 161 -21.55 -5.94 -1.16
C PHE A 161 -22.59 -6.73 -1.97
N THR A 162 -23.47 -6.07 -2.72
CA THR A 162 -24.36 -6.76 -3.65
C THR A 162 -23.59 -7.15 -4.92
N LEU A 163 -24.06 -8.24 -5.56
CA LEU A 163 -23.47 -8.68 -6.80
C LEU A 163 -23.66 -7.61 -7.89
N ARG A 164 -22.57 -7.21 -8.53
CA ARG A 164 -22.57 -6.36 -9.72
C ARG A 164 -22.08 -7.15 -10.90
N VAL A 165 -22.79 -7.04 -12.01
CA VAL A 165 -22.43 -7.69 -13.27
C VAL A 165 -22.00 -6.61 -14.24
N SER A 166 -20.76 -6.70 -14.72
CA SER A 166 -20.27 -5.92 -15.86
C SER A 166 -20.11 -6.85 -17.04
N TYR A 167 -20.56 -6.42 -18.21
CA TYR A 167 -20.41 -7.19 -19.43
C TYR A 167 -20.14 -6.26 -20.61
N GLY A 168 -19.54 -6.84 -21.66
CA GLY A 168 -19.21 -6.10 -22.87
C GLY A 168 -18.53 -7.02 -23.89
N ASN A 169 -18.27 -6.49 -25.06
CA ASN A 169 -17.48 -7.18 -26.09
C ASN A 169 -16.00 -6.80 -25.91
N VAL A 170 -15.15 -7.81 -26.06
CA VAL A 170 -13.71 -7.58 -26.15
C VAL A 170 -13.43 -6.91 -27.50
N SER A 171 -12.88 -5.71 -27.48
CA SER A 171 -12.54 -4.96 -28.70
C SER A 171 -11.32 -4.07 -28.45
N GLY A 172 -10.60 -3.79 -29.53
CA GLY A 172 -9.49 -2.82 -29.48
C GLY A 172 -10.00 -1.38 -29.42
N TYR A 173 -9.09 -0.45 -29.15
CA TYR A 173 -9.40 0.96 -29.08
C TYR A 173 -8.20 1.84 -29.50
N HIS A 174 -8.51 3.09 -29.84
CA HIS A 174 -7.50 4.12 -30.20
C HIS A 174 -7.30 5.06 -29.01
N PRO A 175 -6.20 4.93 -28.22
CA PRO A 175 -5.93 5.81 -27.08
C PRO A 175 -5.51 7.23 -27.51
N LYS A 176 -4.95 7.38 -28.71
CA LYS A 176 -4.55 8.64 -29.32
C LYS A 176 -4.41 8.47 -30.83
N ASP A 177 -4.23 9.58 -31.54
CA ASP A 177 -4.01 9.57 -33.00
C ASP A 177 -2.85 8.64 -33.40
N ALA A 178 -3.05 7.90 -34.50
CA ALA A 178 -2.11 6.92 -35.06
C ALA A 178 -1.70 5.75 -34.14
N VAL A 179 -2.42 5.50 -33.02
CA VAL A 179 -2.17 4.36 -32.13
C VAL A 179 -3.44 3.53 -31.97
N TYR A 180 -3.31 2.23 -32.22
CA TYR A 180 -4.37 1.25 -31.97
C TYR A 180 -3.90 0.18 -31.00
N TYR A 181 -4.66 -0.06 -29.94
CA TYR A 181 -4.47 -1.19 -29.03
C TYR A 181 -5.41 -2.32 -29.39
N ALA A 182 -4.81 -3.44 -29.79
CA ALA A 182 -5.55 -4.67 -30.05
C ALA A 182 -6.21 -5.20 -28.78
N PRO A 183 -7.32 -5.95 -28.87
CA PRO A 183 -8.02 -6.49 -27.72
C PRO A 183 -7.29 -7.63 -27.01
N PHE A 184 -6.19 -8.09 -27.58
CA PHE A 184 -5.33 -9.15 -27.05
C PHE A 184 -3.87 -8.88 -27.41
N SER A 185 -2.96 -9.49 -26.66
CA SER A 185 -1.53 -9.56 -26.96
C SER A 185 -1.15 -10.99 -27.31
N THR A 186 -0.02 -11.18 -27.97
CA THR A 186 0.50 -12.49 -28.33
C THR A 186 1.57 -12.98 -27.37
N LEU A 187 1.92 -14.26 -27.44
CA LEU A 187 3.03 -14.84 -26.67
C LEU A 187 4.36 -14.15 -26.93
N GLU A 188 4.57 -13.58 -28.13
CA GLU A 188 5.75 -12.79 -28.46
C GLU A 188 5.94 -11.60 -27.50
N GLY A 189 4.85 -10.94 -27.10
CA GLY A 189 4.90 -9.84 -26.11
C GLY A 189 5.36 -10.28 -24.72
N ILE A 190 5.11 -11.53 -24.33
CA ILE A 190 5.63 -12.12 -23.09
C ILE A 190 7.13 -12.39 -23.23
N MET A 191 7.55 -13.00 -24.34
CA MET A 191 8.95 -13.32 -24.61
C MET A 191 9.82 -12.05 -24.72
N ALA A 192 9.30 -11.01 -25.33
CA ALA A 192 9.99 -9.72 -25.46
C ALA A 192 10.26 -9.02 -24.11
N LYS A 193 9.49 -9.34 -23.08
CA LYS A 193 9.64 -8.77 -21.72
C LYS A 193 10.44 -9.68 -20.79
N GLU A 194 10.92 -10.81 -21.26
CA GLU A 194 11.61 -11.76 -20.39
C GLU A 194 12.78 -11.12 -19.66
N ASN A 195 12.76 -11.25 -18.34
CA ASN A 195 13.86 -10.85 -17.47
C ASN A 195 13.94 -11.80 -16.25
N PRO A 196 14.95 -12.66 -16.18
CA PRO A 196 15.09 -13.65 -15.11
C PRO A 196 15.38 -13.01 -13.74
N GLU A 197 15.79 -11.74 -13.69
CA GLU A 197 16.05 -11.03 -12.44
C GLU A 197 14.78 -10.42 -11.82
N ILE A 198 13.70 -10.34 -12.59
CA ILE A 198 12.42 -9.78 -12.13
C ILE A 198 11.40 -10.89 -12.09
N TYR A 199 10.89 -11.22 -10.91
CA TYR A 199 9.96 -12.31 -10.67
C TYR A 199 8.76 -12.34 -11.64
N ASP A 200 8.16 -11.18 -11.93
CA ASP A 200 6.97 -11.08 -12.79
C ASP A 200 7.29 -11.28 -14.29
N TYR A 201 8.56 -11.27 -14.67
CA TYR A 201 9.02 -11.44 -16.05
C TYR A 201 9.83 -12.71 -16.30
N VAL A 202 9.77 -13.65 -15.34
CA VAL A 202 10.39 -14.96 -15.50
C VAL A 202 9.56 -15.79 -16.46
N VAL A 203 10.16 -16.24 -17.56
CA VAL A 203 9.55 -17.17 -18.52
C VAL A 203 10.07 -18.58 -18.24
N THR A 204 9.16 -19.57 -18.14
CA THR A 204 9.53 -20.97 -17.92
C THR A 204 10.14 -21.59 -19.17
N ASP A 205 11.05 -22.57 -18.99
CA ASP A 205 11.67 -23.28 -20.10
C ASP A 205 10.64 -23.92 -21.03
N ARG A 206 9.58 -24.51 -20.45
CA ARG A 206 8.49 -25.10 -21.24
C ARG A 206 7.79 -24.08 -22.13
N LEU A 207 7.59 -22.86 -21.66
CA LEU A 207 6.96 -21.81 -22.46
C LEU A 207 7.87 -21.36 -23.62
N ARG A 208 9.20 -21.31 -23.40
CA ARG A 208 10.19 -21.04 -24.46
C ARG A 208 10.20 -22.13 -25.53
N GLU A 209 10.14 -23.40 -25.10
CA GLU A 209 10.04 -24.54 -26.04
C GLU A 209 8.80 -24.42 -26.93
N LEU A 210 7.64 -24.16 -26.33
CA LEU A 210 6.38 -23.97 -27.05
C LEU A 210 6.43 -22.77 -28.01
N TYR A 211 7.01 -21.67 -27.58
CA TYR A 211 7.22 -20.49 -28.43
C TYR A 211 8.11 -20.80 -29.64
N THR A 212 9.21 -21.54 -29.42
CA THR A 212 10.15 -21.88 -30.49
C THR A 212 9.58 -22.90 -31.45
N SER A 213 8.84 -23.90 -30.93
CA SER A 213 8.25 -24.97 -31.74
C SER A 213 6.94 -24.55 -32.42
N LYS A 214 6.30 -23.48 -31.96
CA LYS A 214 4.96 -23.05 -32.36
C LYS A 214 3.89 -24.15 -32.16
N ASP A 215 4.16 -25.10 -31.26
CA ASP A 215 3.22 -26.21 -30.98
C ASP A 215 2.21 -25.79 -29.91
N TYR A 216 1.25 -24.98 -30.32
CA TYR A 216 0.21 -24.46 -29.41
C TYR A 216 -1.07 -25.32 -29.42
N GLY A 217 -1.10 -26.42 -30.21
CA GLY A 217 -2.21 -27.33 -30.29
C GLY A 217 -3.54 -26.63 -30.63
N GLN A 218 -4.58 -26.92 -29.87
CA GLN A 218 -5.91 -26.32 -30.05
C GLN A 218 -6.03 -24.85 -29.65
N TYR A 219 -4.98 -24.26 -29.07
CA TYR A 219 -4.97 -22.87 -28.59
C TYR A 219 -4.39 -21.90 -29.63
N ALA A 220 -3.82 -22.44 -30.72
CA ALA A 220 -3.42 -21.60 -31.87
C ALA A 220 -4.65 -21.00 -32.54
N ASP A 221 -4.55 -19.75 -32.94
CA ASP A 221 -5.55 -19.13 -33.84
C ASP A 221 -5.39 -19.58 -35.29
N GLN A 222 -6.16 -18.94 -36.19
CA GLN A 222 -6.12 -19.28 -37.63
C GLN A 222 -4.77 -18.95 -38.28
N ASP A 223 -4.02 -18.02 -37.72
CA ASP A 223 -2.69 -17.60 -38.20
C ASP A 223 -1.57 -18.39 -37.53
N GLY A 224 -1.90 -19.30 -36.59
CA GLY A 224 -0.96 -20.12 -35.86
C GLY A 224 -0.32 -19.40 -34.67
N GLU A 225 -0.87 -18.29 -34.25
CA GLU A 225 -0.40 -17.52 -33.09
C GLU A 225 -1.18 -17.86 -31.81
N LEU A 226 -0.55 -17.64 -30.66
CA LEU A 226 -1.17 -17.78 -29.33
C LEU A 226 -1.46 -16.39 -28.75
N HIS A 227 -2.73 -16.17 -28.39
CA HIS A 227 -3.21 -14.93 -27.79
C HIS A 227 -3.44 -15.05 -26.29
#